data_4fead53677c433dfef2e75d46edb72cb
#
_entry.id   4fead53677c433dfef2e75d46edb72cb
#
_cell.length_a   1.000
_cell.length_b   1.000
_cell.length_c   1.000
_cell.angle_alpha   90.00
_cell.angle_beta   90.00
_cell.angle_gamma   90.00
#
_symmetry.space_group_name_H-M   'P 1'
#
loop_
_entity.id
_entity.type
_entity.pdbx_description
1 polymer ?
#
loop_
_entity_poly.entity_id
_entity_poly.type
_entity_poly.pdbx_seq_one_letter_code
_entity_poly.pdbx_strand_id
1 'polypeptide(L)'
;EALLLAYNDLGQLVTLEGEKRERFEAYRHAIHDGTLDLETLCKQEGLTLACDRVHFYNRWVTPLGRPRRFDTRFFIAEAPPQQVGLHDDKELDDSCWITPEQALERHRAGDFDLMAVTVKQLEGLCRFDSIDALHRWALSPRPMPTIRPVLPPGA
;
A
#
# COMPACT_ATOMS: atom_id res chain seq x y z
N GLU A 1 2.23 -6.92 0.63
CA GLU A 1 1.93 -8.26 0.10
C GLU A 1 2.36 -8.47 -1.35
N ALA A 2 2.24 -7.47 -2.18
CA ALA A 2 2.40 -7.62 -3.62
C ALA A 2 3.77 -7.18 -4.15
N LEU A 3 4.44 -6.23 -3.51
CA LEU A 3 5.67 -5.62 -4.00
C LEU A 3 6.71 -5.50 -2.89
N LEU A 4 7.97 -5.78 -3.21
CA LEU A 4 9.09 -5.64 -2.29
C LEU A 4 9.87 -4.36 -2.58
N LEU A 5 9.80 -3.41 -1.67
CA LEU A 5 10.53 -2.15 -1.75
C LEU A 5 11.83 -2.26 -0.94
N ALA A 6 12.90 -2.67 -1.62
CA ALA A 6 14.21 -2.89 -1.02
C ALA A 6 15.35 -2.52 -1.98
N TYR A 7 16.50 -2.19 -1.42
CA TYR A 7 17.74 -1.99 -2.13
C TYR A 7 18.60 -3.27 -2.12
N ASN A 8 19.29 -3.52 -3.20
CA ASN A 8 20.36 -4.50 -3.29
C ASN A 8 21.69 -3.93 -2.72
N ASP A 9 22.76 -4.73 -2.71
CA ASP A 9 24.09 -4.34 -2.23
C ASP A 9 24.71 -3.16 -2.99
N LEU A 10 24.20 -2.86 -4.19
CA LEU A 10 24.63 -1.71 -5.00
C LEU A 10 23.80 -0.45 -4.71
N GLY A 11 22.86 -0.49 -3.77
CA GLY A 11 21.97 0.62 -3.45
C GLY A 11 20.89 0.89 -4.51
N GLN A 12 20.63 -0.08 -5.40
CA GLN A 12 19.58 0.00 -6.42
C GLN A 12 18.32 -0.72 -5.96
N LEU A 13 17.16 -0.25 -6.36
CA LEU A 13 15.91 -0.96 -6.09
C LEU A 13 15.96 -2.36 -6.72
N VAL A 14 15.57 -3.35 -5.94
CA VAL A 14 15.57 -4.73 -6.37
C VAL A 14 14.55 -4.95 -7.49
N THR A 15 15.01 -5.58 -8.58
CA THR A 15 14.16 -6.08 -9.66
C THR A 15 13.93 -7.57 -9.48
N LEU A 16 12.70 -8.02 -9.75
CA LEU A 16 12.31 -9.42 -9.61
C LEU A 16 11.95 -9.99 -10.98
N GLU A 17 12.95 -10.59 -11.64
CA GLU A 17 12.82 -11.18 -12.97
C GLU A 17 13.35 -12.62 -13.00
N GLY A 18 12.89 -13.43 -13.96
CA GLY A 18 13.34 -14.80 -14.17
C GLY A 18 13.30 -15.66 -12.91
N GLU A 19 14.34 -16.44 -12.66
CA GLU A 19 14.46 -17.32 -11.49
C GLU A 19 14.37 -16.59 -10.14
N LYS A 20 14.82 -15.32 -10.12
CA LYS A 20 14.70 -14.49 -8.92
C LYS A 20 13.24 -14.23 -8.56
N ARG A 21 12.40 -13.98 -9.55
CA ARG A 21 10.95 -13.80 -9.35
C ARG A 21 10.32 -15.03 -8.70
N GLU A 22 10.57 -16.21 -9.25
CA GLU A 22 10.03 -17.46 -8.72
C GLU A 22 10.49 -17.71 -7.28
N ARG A 23 11.76 -17.46 -6.97
CA ARG A 23 12.31 -17.57 -5.62
C ARG A 23 11.63 -16.59 -4.65
N PHE A 24 11.38 -15.36 -5.07
CA PHE A 24 10.72 -14.36 -4.23
C PHE A 24 9.23 -14.60 -4.07
N GLU A 25 8.57 -15.24 -5.03
CA GLU A 25 7.20 -15.77 -4.84
C GLU A 25 7.17 -16.84 -3.74
N ALA A 26 8.12 -17.77 -3.72
CA ALA A 26 8.23 -18.76 -2.64
C ALA A 26 8.47 -18.09 -1.27
N TYR A 27 9.33 -17.07 -1.20
CA TYR A 27 9.53 -16.29 0.03
C TYR A 27 8.26 -15.57 0.48
N ARG A 28 7.49 -15.01 -0.44
CA ARG A 28 6.22 -14.37 -0.11
C ARG A 28 5.25 -15.34 0.56
N HIS A 29 5.12 -16.55 0.02
CA HIS A 29 4.30 -17.60 0.63
C HIS A 29 4.84 -17.99 2.02
N ALA A 30 6.15 -18.18 2.17
CA ALA A 30 6.76 -18.52 3.45
C ALA A 30 6.55 -17.42 4.52
N ILE A 31 6.62 -16.14 4.15
CA ILE A 31 6.32 -15.02 5.05
C ILE A 31 4.85 -15.02 5.45
N HIS A 32 3.96 -15.23 4.48
CA HIS A 32 2.52 -15.27 4.73
C HIS A 32 2.13 -16.42 5.67
N ASP A 33 2.76 -17.57 5.51
CA ASP A 33 2.55 -18.76 6.36
C ASP A 33 3.31 -18.69 7.71
N GLY A 34 4.08 -17.60 7.93
CA GLY A 34 4.83 -17.39 9.18
C GLY A 34 6.06 -18.31 9.34
N THR A 35 6.51 -18.99 8.28
CA THR A 35 7.69 -19.86 8.29
C THR A 35 8.98 -19.11 7.98
N LEU A 36 8.89 -17.89 7.47
CA LEU A 36 9.99 -16.97 7.22
C LEU A 36 9.58 -15.58 7.68
N ASP A 37 10.49 -14.80 8.26
CA ASP A 37 10.30 -13.39 8.53
C ASP A 37 11.05 -12.50 7.50
N LEU A 38 10.60 -11.26 7.38
CA LEU A 38 11.16 -10.31 6.40
C LEU A 38 12.63 -9.95 6.70
N GLU A 39 13.03 -9.91 7.97
CA GLU A 39 14.41 -9.63 8.37
C GLU A 39 15.35 -10.73 7.91
N THR A 40 14.95 -11.99 8.12
CA THR A 40 15.69 -13.16 7.67
C THR A 40 15.82 -13.20 6.16
N LEU A 41 14.73 -12.92 5.41
CA LEU A 41 14.77 -12.80 3.95
C LEU A 41 15.77 -11.73 3.51
N CYS A 42 15.71 -10.53 4.10
CA CYS A 42 16.61 -9.45 3.74
C CYS A 42 18.08 -9.83 3.97
N LYS A 43 18.39 -10.52 5.08
CA LYS A 43 19.74 -11.01 5.36
C LYS A 43 20.20 -12.06 4.35
N GLN A 44 19.34 -13.01 3.99
CA GLN A 44 19.66 -14.08 3.04
C GLN A 44 19.93 -13.56 1.62
N GLU A 45 19.19 -12.55 1.20
CA GLU A 45 19.27 -12.00 -0.16
C GLU A 45 20.16 -10.73 -0.25
N GLY A 46 20.81 -10.31 0.84
CA GLY A 46 21.64 -9.09 0.86
C GLY A 46 20.81 -7.83 0.60
N LEU A 47 19.63 -7.72 1.17
CA LEU A 47 18.71 -6.60 0.92
C LEU A 47 18.61 -5.66 2.11
N THR A 48 18.39 -4.38 1.80
CA THR A 48 18.02 -3.35 2.78
C THR A 48 16.65 -2.78 2.41
N LEU A 49 15.70 -2.77 3.33
CA LEU A 49 14.38 -2.18 3.08
C LEU A 49 14.50 -0.69 2.74
N ALA A 50 13.87 -0.26 1.66
CA ALA A 50 13.88 1.12 1.19
C ALA A 50 12.82 1.97 1.94
N CYS A 51 12.93 2.03 3.27
CA CYS A 51 11.99 2.77 4.12
C CYS A 51 11.98 4.27 3.86
N ASP A 52 13.06 4.82 3.32
CA ASP A 52 13.20 6.21 2.86
C ASP A 52 12.27 6.54 1.68
N ARG A 53 11.76 5.53 0.97
CA ARG A 53 10.80 5.68 -0.13
C ARG A 53 9.34 5.49 0.28
N VAL A 54 9.09 5.23 1.56
CA VAL A 54 7.74 5.06 2.10
C VAL A 54 7.34 6.31 2.86
N HIS A 55 6.40 7.09 2.30
CA HIS A 55 6.02 8.39 2.83
C HIS A 55 4.67 8.33 3.52
N PHE A 56 4.59 8.86 4.73
CA PHE A 56 3.34 8.90 5.47
C PHE A 56 2.30 9.77 4.76
N TYR A 57 1.11 9.22 4.55
CA TYR A 57 -0.01 9.91 3.91
C TYR A 57 -0.97 10.50 4.94
N ASN A 58 -1.63 9.64 5.71
CA ASN A 58 -2.52 10.04 6.79
C ASN A 58 -2.74 8.90 7.78
N ARG A 59 -3.49 9.20 8.85
CA ARG A 59 -3.88 8.23 9.87
C ARG A 59 -5.39 8.27 10.06
N TRP A 60 -6.01 7.11 10.04
CA TRP A 60 -7.44 6.96 10.29
C TRP A 60 -7.68 6.20 11.57
N VAL A 61 -8.54 6.74 12.43
CA VAL A 61 -8.92 6.10 13.69
C VAL A 61 -10.42 5.88 13.66
N THR A 62 -10.84 4.62 13.76
CA THR A 62 -12.26 4.27 13.82
C THR A 62 -12.95 5.01 14.97
N PRO A 63 -14.13 5.62 14.76
CA PRO A 63 -14.84 6.37 15.79
C PRO A 63 -15.25 5.49 16.97
N LEU A 64 -15.49 6.14 18.11
CA LEU A 64 -16.07 5.48 19.27
C LEU A 64 -17.48 4.94 18.92
N GLY A 65 -17.87 3.86 19.56
CA GLY A 65 -19.19 3.22 19.34
C GLY A 65 -19.19 2.08 18.32
N ARG A 66 -18.09 1.82 17.62
CA ARG A 66 -17.97 0.64 16.75
C ARG A 66 -17.40 -0.58 17.50
N PRO A 67 -17.93 -1.80 17.24
CA PRO A 67 -17.49 -3.03 17.94
C PRO A 67 -16.03 -3.41 17.64
N ARG A 68 -15.54 -3.07 16.45
CA ARG A 68 -14.12 -3.19 16.09
C ARG A 68 -13.57 -1.82 15.72
N ARG A 69 -12.41 -1.49 16.25
CA ARG A 69 -11.75 -0.22 16.02
C ARG A 69 -10.34 -0.45 15.56
N PHE A 70 -9.97 0.31 14.53
CA PHE A 70 -8.65 0.29 13.92
C PHE A 70 -7.99 1.65 14.06
N ASP A 71 -6.68 1.64 14.21
CA ASP A 71 -5.80 2.81 14.15
C ASP A 71 -4.83 2.55 13.00
N THR A 72 -5.21 3.00 11.82
CA THR A 72 -4.53 2.67 10.56
C THR A 72 -3.71 3.85 10.06
N ARG A 73 -2.42 3.62 9.83
CA ARG A 73 -1.54 4.55 9.13
C ARG A 73 -1.46 4.18 7.67
N PHE A 74 -1.70 5.15 6.81
CA PHE A 74 -1.58 5.01 5.36
C PHE A 74 -0.30 5.65 4.88
N PHE A 75 0.35 4.98 3.95
CA PHE A 75 1.61 5.42 3.36
C PHE A 75 1.48 5.45 1.84
N ILE A 76 2.38 6.20 1.21
CA ILE A 76 2.54 6.29 -0.22
C ILE A 76 3.95 5.85 -0.54
N ALA A 77 4.09 5.02 -1.56
CA ALA A 77 5.36 4.63 -2.13
C ALA A 77 5.19 4.47 -3.65
N GLU A 78 6.24 4.77 -4.38
CA GLU A 78 6.31 4.44 -5.79
C GLU A 78 6.52 2.93 -5.93
N ALA A 79 5.74 2.30 -6.81
CA ALA A 79 5.91 0.88 -7.08
C ALA A 79 7.28 0.62 -7.70
N PRO A 80 8.05 -0.35 -7.18
CA PRO A 80 9.34 -0.68 -7.76
C PRO A 80 9.17 -1.16 -9.20
N PRO A 81 10.08 -0.78 -10.12
CA PRO A 81 9.99 -1.16 -11.51
C PRO A 81 10.09 -2.68 -11.67
N GLN A 82 9.45 -3.22 -12.69
CA GLN A 82 9.56 -4.63 -13.08
C GLN A 82 9.09 -5.64 -12.01
N GLN A 83 8.30 -5.20 -11.05
CA GLN A 83 7.59 -6.10 -10.15
C GLN A 83 6.12 -6.14 -10.54
N VAL A 84 5.56 -7.33 -10.59
CA VAL A 84 4.13 -7.55 -10.82
C VAL A 84 3.45 -7.72 -9.46
N GLY A 85 2.51 -6.83 -9.15
CA GLY A 85 1.67 -6.99 -7.97
C GLY A 85 0.77 -8.21 -8.14
N LEU A 86 0.79 -9.10 -7.17
CA LEU A 86 -0.07 -10.27 -7.13
C LEU A 86 -0.92 -10.19 -5.86
N HIS A 87 -2.20 -10.49 -5.96
CA HIS A 87 -3.08 -10.68 -4.82
C HIS A 87 -2.77 -12.02 -4.12
N ASP A 88 -3.24 -12.18 -2.91
CA ASP A 88 -2.89 -13.33 -2.06
C ASP A 88 -3.89 -14.50 -2.17
N ASP A 89 -4.92 -14.39 -3.00
CA ASP A 89 -6.00 -15.37 -3.19
C ASP A 89 -6.77 -15.76 -1.90
N LYS A 90 -6.52 -15.04 -0.78
CA LYS A 90 -7.15 -15.29 0.52
C LYS A 90 -8.02 -14.13 0.99
N GLU A 91 -7.49 -12.90 0.87
CA GLU A 91 -8.20 -11.67 1.27
C GLU A 91 -8.69 -10.88 0.05
N LEU A 92 -8.05 -11.05 -1.11
CA LEU A 92 -8.33 -10.34 -2.34
C LEU A 92 -8.54 -11.32 -3.49
N ASP A 93 -9.62 -11.13 -4.22
CA ASP A 93 -10.01 -11.99 -5.36
C ASP A 93 -9.38 -11.51 -6.68
N ASP A 94 -8.97 -10.24 -6.77
CA ASP A 94 -8.41 -9.65 -7.98
C ASP A 94 -7.54 -8.43 -7.67
N SER A 95 -6.68 -8.06 -8.62
CA SER A 95 -5.84 -6.86 -8.55
C SER A 95 -5.75 -6.17 -9.91
N CYS A 96 -5.80 -4.83 -9.91
CA CYS A 96 -5.64 -4.04 -11.11
C CYS A 96 -4.88 -2.74 -10.84
N TRP A 97 -4.17 -2.26 -11.85
CA TRP A 97 -3.63 -0.90 -11.88
C TRP A 97 -4.70 0.05 -12.41
N ILE A 98 -5.07 1.02 -11.60
CA ILE A 98 -6.18 1.93 -11.91
C ILE A 98 -5.89 3.32 -11.34
N THR A 99 -6.33 4.39 -12.02
CA THR A 99 -6.24 5.73 -11.45
C THR A 99 -7.27 5.94 -10.33
N PRO A 100 -7.01 6.87 -9.39
CA PRO A 100 -7.99 7.18 -8.35
C PRO A 100 -9.37 7.56 -8.90
N GLU A 101 -9.40 8.34 -9.98
CA GLU A 101 -10.63 8.78 -10.66
C GLU A 101 -11.42 7.59 -11.22
N GLN A 102 -10.73 6.72 -11.97
CA GLN A 102 -11.35 5.53 -12.55
C GLN A 102 -11.88 4.57 -11.49
N ALA A 103 -11.14 4.41 -10.37
CA ALA A 103 -11.60 3.57 -9.25
C ALA A 103 -12.89 4.13 -8.61
N LEU A 104 -12.97 5.45 -8.43
CA LEU A 104 -14.16 6.12 -7.92
C LEU A 104 -15.35 6.05 -8.91
N GLU A 105 -15.10 6.15 -10.20
CA GLU A 105 -16.12 5.98 -11.25
C GLU A 105 -16.70 4.56 -11.22
N ARG A 106 -15.85 3.54 -11.18
CA ARG A 106 -16.29 2.14 -11.09
C ARG A 106 -17.05 1.86 -9.78
N HIS A 107 -16.63 2.47 -8.68
CA HIS A 107 -17.38 2.39 -7.41
C HIS A 107 -18.78 2.99 -7.53
N ARG A 108 -18.93 4.17 -8.14
CA ARG A 108 -20.24 4.80 -8.37
C ARG A 108 -21.13 4.01 -9.33
N ALA A 109 -20.52 3.31 -10.30
CA ALA A 109 -21.23 2.41 -11.22
C ALA A 109 -21.67 1.10 -10.56
N GLY A 110 -21.15 0.78 -9.37
CA GLY A 110 -21.44 -0.48 -8.67
C GLY A 110 -20.52 -1.65 -9.04
N ASP A 111 -19.49 -1.40 -9.87
CA ASP A 111 -18.52 -2.41 -10.27
C ASP A 111 -17.49 -2.72 -9.18
N PHE A 112 -17.20 -1.73 -8.31
CA PHE A 112 -16.29 -1.88 -7.18
C PHE A 112 -17.02 -1.63 -5.87
N ASP A 113 -16.93 -2.58 -4.94
CA ASP A 113 -17.37 -2.40 -3.55
C ASP A 113 -16.21 -1.85 -2.72
N LEU A 114 -16.08 -0.53 -2.63
CA LEU A 114 -15.04 0.14 -1.88
C LEU A 114 -15.54 0.57 -0.50
N MET A 115 -14.77 0.25 0.52
CA MET A 115 -15.02 0.78 1.86
C MET A 115 -14.93 2.31 1.89
N ALA A 116 -15.74 2.95 2.73
CA ALA A 116 -15.78 4.41 2.85
C ALA A 116 -14.41 5.05 3.10
N VAL A 117 -13.52 4.39 3.84
CA VAL A 117 -12.15 4.85 4.07
C VAL A 117 -11.35 4.84 2.77
N THR A 118 -11.49 3.79 1.96
CA THR A 118 -10.82 3.67 0.66
C THR A 118 -11.31 4.75 -0.31
N VAL A 119 -12.61 4.98 -0.38
CA VAL A 119 -13.20 6.08 -1.17
C VAL A 119 -12.58 7.42 -0.79
N LYS A 120 -12.48 7.72 0.52
CA LYS A 120 -11.88 8.98 0.99
C LYS A 120 -10.38 9.09 0.71
N GLN A 121 -9.63 7.98 0.71
CA GLN A 121 -8.24 7.97 0.28
C GLN A 121 -8.12 8.32 -1.21
N LEU A 122 -8.92 7.68 -2.06
CA LEU A 122 -8.93 7.93 -3.50
C LEU A 122 -9.34 9.38 -3.83
N GLU A 123 -10.42 9.90 -3.19
CA GLU A 123 -10.81 11.32 -3.31
C GLU A 123 -9.65 12.26 -2.93
N GLY A 124 -8.90 11.92 -1.88
CA GLY A 124 -7.73 12.68 -1.47
C GLY A 124 -6.58 12.64 -2.48
N LEU A 125 -6.44 11.54 -3.23
CA LEU A 125 -5.42 11.39 -4.28
C LEU A 125 -5.79 12.10 -5.58
N CYS A 126 -7.07 12.21 -5.94
CA CYS A 126 -7.54 12.92 -7.13
C CYS A 126 -7.15 14.41 -7.19
N ARG A 127 -6.70 14.99 -6.08
CA ARG A 127 -6.23 16.40 -6.05
C ARG A 127 -4.85 16.61 -6.67
N PHE A 128 -4.13 15.53 -7.00
CA PHE A 128 -2.79 15.60 -7.56
C PHE A 128 -2.81 15.30 -9.06
N ASP A 129 -2.28 16.21 -9.85
CA ASP A 129 -2.25 16.11 -11.32
C ASP A 129 -1.17 15.13 -11.82
N SER A 130 -0.25 14.73 -10.95
CA SER A 130 0.85 13.83 -11.32
C SER A 130 1.45 13.14 -10.09
N ILE A 131 2.17 12.03 -10.32
CA ILE A 131 2.96 11.32 -9.32
C ILE A 131 4.01 12.26 -8.70
N ASP A 132 4.67 13.09 -9.51
CA ASP A 132 5.64 14.07 -9.03
C ASP A 132 5.02 15.11 -8.08
N ALA A 133 3.80 15.56 -8.36
CA ALA A 133 3.07 16.48 -7.48
C ALA A 133 2.74 15.81 -6.13
N LEU A 134 2.30 14.55 -6.18
CA LEU A 134 2.04 13.74 -5.00
C LEU A 134 3.33 13.50 -4.18
N HIS A 135 4.45 13.17 -4.82
CA HIS A 135 5.75 12.98 -4.17
C HIS A 135 6.24 14.28 -3.51
N ARG A 136 6.25 15.40 -4.22
CA ARG A 136 6.63 16.71 -3.63
C ARG A 136 5.78 17.03 -2.42
N TRP A 137 4.49 16.77 -2.49
CA TRP A 137 3.59 16.96 -1.35
C TRP A 137 3.93 16.00 -0.20
N ALA A 138 4.20 14.73 -0.48
CA ALA A 138 4.52 13.72 0.53
C ALA A 138 5.83 14.01 1.27
N LEU A 139 6.82 14.59 0.58
CA LEU A 139 8.12 14.99 1.14
C LEU A 139 8.08 16.34 1.85
N SER A 140 7.07 17.17 1.63
CA SER A 140 6.99 18.49 2.25
C SER A 140 6.72 18.39 3.76
N PRO A 141 7.37 19.24 4.59
CA PRO A 141 7.02 19.37 6.00
C PRO A 141 5.54 19.74 6.13
N ARG A 142 4.78 18.94 6.87
CA ARG A 142 3.35 19.20 7.09
C ARG A 142 2.85 18.53 8.36
N PRO A 143 1.75 19.04 8.94
CA PRO A 143 1.06 18.32 10.01
C PRO A 143 0.64 16.93 9.54
N MET A 144 0.80 15.93 10.38
CA MET A 144 0.35 14.56 10.11
C MET A 144 -1.15 14.47 10.40
N PRO A 145 -2.03 14.42 9.38
CA PRO A 145 -3.46 14.43 9.61
C PRO A 145 -3.92 13.12 10.25
N THR A 146 -4.61 13.25 11.39
CA THR A 146 -5.36 12.14 11.98
C THR A 146 -6.84 12.37 11.74
N ILE A 147 -7.44 11.48 10.96
CA ILE A 147 -8.84 11.56 10.58
C ILE A 147 -9.65 10.68 11.53
N ARG A 148 -10.65 11.28 12.17
CA ARG A 148 -11.63 10.60 13.04
C ARG A 148 -13.01 10.87 12.48
N PRO A 149 -13.56 9.97 11.67
CA PRO A 149 -14.93 10.12 11.17
C PRO A 149 -15.93 10.23 12.33
N VAL A 150 -16.92 11.09 12.16
CA VAL A 150 -18.04 11.19 13.09
C VAL A 150 -19.16 10.30 12.55
N LEU A 151 -19.70 9.43 13.39
CA LEU A 151 -20.86 8.64 13.01
C LEU A 151 -22.10 9.56 12.95
N PRO A 152 -22.95 9.41 11.93
CA PRO A 152 -24.24 10.09 11.93
C PRO A 152 -25.07 9.65 13.14
N PRO A 153 -25.94 10.51 13.67
CA PRO A 153 -26.84 10.15 14.76
C PRO A 153 -27.65 8.90 14.41
N GLY A 154 -27.58 7.88 15.25
CA GLY A 154 -28.37 6.62 15.07
C GLY A 154 -27.70 5.56 14.17
N ALA A 155 -26.41 5.67 13.84
CA ALA A 155 -25.66 4.67 13.07
C ALA A 155 -24.94 3.65 13.96
#